data_307573b0a29a5bad5e967d136cd84dbc
#
_entry.id   307573b0a29a5bad5e967d136cd84dbc
#
_cell.length_a   1.000
_cell.length_b   1.000
_cell.length_c   1.000
_cell.angle_alpha   90.00
_cell.angle_beta   90.00
_cell.angle_gamma   90.00
#
_symmetry.space_group_name_H-M   'P 1'
#
loop_
_entity.id
_entity.type
_entity.pdbx_description
1 polymer ?
#
loop_
_entity_poly.entity_id
_entity_poly.type
_entity_poly.pdbx_seq_one_letter_code
_entity_poly.pdbx_strand_id
1 'polypeptide(L)'
;MWEETQMKMIEGGVCAAQGFTAAGVHCGIRKNKTKRDLALIYSSVPASAAAVYTTNLVKGAPLVVTKQHLANGKAQAVICNSGNANTCNANGIEIAEQMSELLAQALQIQSSDVVVASTGVIGQPLDIAPIAAGIPELVKNLGPHSAEAAEGIMTTDTKRKEIAVSFTVGGKECRIGGICKGSGMIHPNMATMLVFITTDCAISPAMLQKALSTDIANTFNMVSVDGDTSTNDMVTVLANGLAGNAEITAEGEDFTAFMQALNTVTVYLCRCIAGDGEGATKLLECKVSGAATLDIA
;
A
#
# COMPACT_ATOMS: atom_id res chain seq x y z
N MET A 1 25.74 24.92 3.24
CA MET A 1 26.05 23.55 3.58
C MET A 1 24.71 22.90 3.88
N TRP A 2 24.20 22.11 2.96
CA TRP A 2 23.02 21.29 3.21
C TRP A 2 23.51 20.15 4.07
N GLU A 3 23.07 20.05 5.33
CA GLU A 3 23.25 18.82 6.09
C GLU A 3 22.54 17.70 5.31
N GLU A 4 23.32 16.74 4.87
CA GLU A 4 22.80 15.50 4.30
C GLU A 4 21.80 14.92 5.30
N THR A 5 20.53 14.97 4.98
CA THR A 5 19.49 14.27 5.73
C THR A 5 19.89 12.80 5.70
N GLN A 6 20.38 12.27 6.82
CA GLN A 6 20.92 10.90 6.89
C GLN A 6 19.77 9.90 6.78
N MET A 7 19.33 9.69 5.54
CA MET A 7 18.39 8.62 5.24
C MET A 7 19.16 7.31 5.12
N LYS A 8 18.70 6.27 5.82
CA LYS A 8 19.34 4.96 5.83
C LYS A 8 18.35 3.89 5.44
N MET A 9 18.76 3.01 4.53
CA MET A 9 18.03 1.76 4.28
C MET A 9 18.06 0.90 5.54
N ILE A 10 16.88 0.37 5.93
CA ILE A 10 16.72 -0.53 7.06
C ILE A 10 15.88 -1.74 6.66
N GLU A 11 15.94 -2.78 7.46
CA GLU A 11 15.12 -3.99 7.29
C GLU A 11 13.70 -3.78 7.86
N GLY A 12 12.77 -4.66 7.49
CA GLY A 12 11.44 -4.76 8.13
C GLY A 12 10.25 -4.36 7.29
N GLY A 13 10.44 -3.77 6.08
CA GLY A 13 9.32 -3.40 5.21
C GLY A 13 8.24 -2.60 5.95
N VAL A 14 6.97 -3.00 5.85
CA VAL A 14 5.86 -2.34 6.57
C VAL A 14 5.90 -2.49 8.09
N CYS A 15 6.73 -3.38 8.62
CA CYS A 15 6.91 -3.57 10.06
C CYS A 15 8.11 -2.77 10.62
N ALA A 16 8.85 -2.02 9.80
CA ALA A 16 9.98 -1.23 10.24
C ALA A 16 9.57 -0.05 11.12
N ALA A 17 8.43 0.58 10.83
CA ALA A 17 7.86 1.66 11.60
C ALA A 17 7.30 1.14 12.95
N GLN A 18 7.50 1.88 14.02
CA GLN A 18 7.09 1.49 15.36
C GLN A 18 5.57 1.24 15.43
N GLY A 19 5.15 0.19 16.14
CA GLY A 19 3.75 -0.14 16.36
C GLY A 19 3.05 -0.79 15.18
N PHE A 20 3.74 -1.05 14.06
CA PHE A 20 3.19 -1.83 12.96
C PHE A 20 3.62 -3.29 13.01
N THR A 21 2.65 -4.17 12.81
CA THR A 21 2.83 -5.60 12.63
C THR A 21 2.12 -6.06 11.36
N ALA A 22 2.51 -7.18 10.83
CA ALA A 22 1.89 -7.75 9.63
C ALA A 22 1.80 -9.27 9.72
N ALA A 23 0.99 -9.85 8.86
CA ALA A 23 0.86 -11.29 8.68
C ALA A 23 0.43 -11.62 7.24
N GLY A 24 0.76 -12.81 6.79
CA GLY A 24 0.26 -13.38 5.55
C GLY A 24 -0.01 -14.87 5.72
N VAL A 25 -1.20 -15.32 5.27
CA VAL A 25 -1.60 -16.73 5.35
C VAL A 25 -2.17 -17.23 4.02
N HIS A 26 -2.31 -18.54 3.88
CA HIS A 26 -3.12 -19.16 2.84
C HIS A 26 -4.50 -19.49 3.42
N CYS A 27 -5.53 -18.84 2.93
CA CYS A 27 -6.92 -19.11 3.39
C CYS A 27 -7.75 -19.92 2.39
N GLY A 28 -7.27 -20.14 1.17
CA GLY A 28 -7.91 -21.00 0.19
C GLY A 28 -8.66 -20.29 -0.94
N ILE A 29 -8.45 -18.98 -1.13
CA ILE A 29 -8.91 -18.25 -2.33
C ILE A 29 -8.19 -18.79 -3.56
N ARG A 30 -6.89 -19.05 -3.42
CA ARG A 30 -6.07 -19.66 -4.46
C ARG A 30 -6.07 -21.17 -4.35
N LYS A 31 -6.14 -21.85 -5.51
CA LYS A 31 -5.99 -23.32 -5.58
C LYS A 31 -4.59 -23.78 -5.17
N ASN A 32 -3.57 -22.95 -5.36
CA ASN A 32 -2.20 -23.27 -5.00
C ASN A 32 -1.97 -23.08 -3.50
N LYS A 33 -1.95 -24.20 -2.77
CA LYS A 33 -1.80 -24.25 -1.31
C LYS A 33 -0.43 -23.80 -0.78
N THR A 34 0.56 -23.62 -1.64
CA THR A 34 1.91 -23.16 -1.23
C THR A 34 2.06 -21.65 -1.26
N LYS A 35 1.07 -20.93 -1.82
CA LYS A 35 1.08 -19.45 -1.92
C LYS A 35 0.11 -18.86 -0.92
N ARG A 36 0.56 -17.83 -0.19
CA ARG A 36 -0.30 -17.00 0.65
C ARG A 36 -1.28 -16.23 -0.24
N ASP A 37 -2.49 -16.00 0.25
CA ASP A 37 -3.54 -15.32 -0.49
C ASP A 37 -4.38 -14.35 0.36
N LEU A 38 -3.99 -14.18 1.63
CA LEU A 38 -4.57 -13.19 2.53
C LEU A 38 -3.47 -12.54 3.36
N ALA A 39 -3.47 -11.19 3.40
CA ALA A 39 -2.48 -10.37 4.09
C ALA A 39 -3.17 -9.38 5.05
N LEU A 40 -2.49 -9.09 6.16
CA LEU A 40 -2.88 -8.10 7.16
C LEU A 40 -1.69 -7.22 7.50
N ILE A 41 -1.93 -5.91 7.57
CA ILE A 41 -1.04 -4.93 8.22
C ILE A 41 -1.86 -4.28 9.33
N TYR A 42 -1.30 -4.17 10.52
CA TYR A 42 -1.99 -3.66 11.69
C TYR A 42 -1.13 -2.64 12.44
N SER A 43 -1.74 -1.53 12.83
CA SER A 43 -1.16 -0.54 13.73
C SER A 43 -1.71 -0.71 15.14
N SER A 44 -0.84 -0.71 16.13
CA SER A 44 -1.22 -0.80 17.55
C SER A 44 -2.05 0.38 18.06
N VAL A 45 -2.06 1.50 17.32
CA VAL A 45 -2.84 2.71 17.60
C VAL A 45 -3.48 3.21 16.31
N PRO A 46 -4.58 4.00 16.38
CA PRO A 46 -5.13 4.66 15.20
C PRO A 46 -4.09 5.51 14.48
N ALA A 47 -4.07 5.45 13.16
CA ALA A 47 -3.13 6.15 12.30
C ALA A 47 -3.84 7.19 11.42
N SER A 48 -3.16 8.31 11.11
CA SER A 48 -3.52 9.14 9.97
C SER A 48 -3.40 8.30 8.71
N ALA A 49 -4.36 8.39 7.79
CA ALA A 49 -4.37 7.59 6.58
C ALA A 49 -4.67 8.43 5.35
N ALA A 50 -4.00 8.11 4.26
CA ALA A 50 -4.23 8.71 2.95
C ALA A 50 -4.19 7.62 1.88
N ALA A 51 -4.98 7.80 0.82
CA ALA A 51 -4.96 6.88 -0.31
C ALA A 51 -5.18 7.60 -1.65
N VAL A 52 -4.63 7.00 -2.70
CA VAL A 52 -4.94 7.33 -4.09
C VAL A 52 -5.38 6.07 -4.81
N TYR A 53 -6.24 6.24 -5.81
CA TYR A 53 -6.97 5.14 -6.44
C TYR A 53 -6.89 5.24 -7.96
N THR A 54 -7.12 4.12 -8.65
CA THR A 54 -7.22 4.08 -10.10
C THR A 54 -8.23 5.09 -10.65
N THR A 55 -7.89 5.66 -11.79
CA THR A 55 -8.79 6.51 -12.58
C THR A 55 -9.72 5.71 -13.50
N ASN A 56 -9.55 4.37 -13.59
CA ASN A 56 -10.44 3.51 -14.37
C ASN A 56 -11.91 3.73 -13.97
N LEU A 57 -12.80 3.80 -14.94
CA LEU A 57 -14.24 3.95 -14.70
C LEU A 57 -14.84 2.68 -14.08
N VAL A 58 -14.31 1.52 -14.43
CA VAL A 58 -14.66 0.25 -13.80
C VAL A 58 -13.79 0.06 -12.57
N LYS A 59 -14.37 0.27 -11.38
CA LYS A 59 -13.65 0.19 -10.11
C LYS A 59 -14.02 -1.07 -9.33
N GLY A 60 -13.02 -1.70 -8.75
CA GLY A 60 -13.22 -2.79 -7.81
C GLY A 60 -14.01 -2.34 -6.58
N ALA A 61 -14.88 -3.19 -6.08
CA ALA A 61 -15.69 -2.91 -4.90
C ALA A 61 -14.86 -2.53 -3.65
N PRO A 62 -13.68 -3.14 -3.39
CA PRO A 62 -12.83 -2.75 -2.26
C PRO A 62 -12.43 -1.27 -2.27
N LEU A 63 -12.24 -0.68 -3.46
CA LEU A 63 -11.87 0.75 -3.57
C LEU A 63 -13.02 1.66 -3.12
N VAL A 64 -14.27 1.27 -3.40
CA VAL A 64 -15.46 2.03 -3.00
C VAL A 64 -15.57 2.04 -1.47
N VAL A 65 -15.47 0.87 -0.85
CA VAL A 65 -15.52 0.71 0.61
C VAL A 65 -14.36 1.43 1.28
N THR A 66 -13.13 1.21 0.84
CA THR A 66 -11.95 1.88 1.40
C THR A 66 -12.02 3.40 1.29
N LYS A 67 -12.52 3.94 0.17
CA LYS A 67 -12.71 5.39 0.00
C LYS A 67 -13.71 5.98 1.02
N GLN A 68 -14.76 5.24 1.34
CA GLN A 68 -15.73 5.63 2.37
C GLN A 68 -15.10 5.58 3.77
N HIS A 69 -14.38 4.51 4.09
CA HIS A 69 -13.70 4.35 5.37
C HIS A 69 -12.66 5.44 5.61
N LEU A 70 -11.86 5.78 4.61
CA LEU A 70 -10.82 6.81 4.72
C LEU A 70 -11.35 8.26 4.62
N ALA A 71 -12.66 8.49 4.56
CA ALA A 71 -13.22 9.83 4.49
C ALA A 71 -12.89 10.71 5.70
N ASN A 72 -12.62 10.09 6.87
CA ASN A 72 -12.20 10.77 8.10
C ASN A 72 -10.66 10.92 8.20
N GLY A 73 -9.89 10.41 7.23
CA GLY A 73 -8.44 10.45 7.20
C GLY A 73 -7.76 9.54 8.23
N LYS A 74 -8.43 8.48 8.69
CA LYS A 74 -7.90 7.55 9.69
C LYS A 74 -8.06 6.09 9.25
N ALA A 75 -7.12 5.26 9.68
CA ALA A 75 -7.19 3.80 9.60
C ALA A 75 -6.34 3.15 10.68
N GLN A 76 -6.54 1.86 10.94
CA GLN A 76 -5.74 1.10 11.89
C GLN A 76 -5.30 -0.25 11.33
N ALA A 77 -5.97 -0.76 10.29
CA ALA A 77 -5.62 -2.02 9.65
C ALA A 77 -5.78 -1.96 8.13
N VAL A 78 -5.04 -2.83 7.44
CA VAL A 78 -5.21 -3.13 6.01
C VAL A 78 -5.41 -4.63 5.86
N ILE A 79 -6.52 -5.05 5.24
CA ILE A 79 -6.73 -6.43 4.80
C ILE A 79 -6.69 -6.49 3.28
N CYS A 80 -5.92 -7.43 2.75
CA CYS A 80 -5.83 -7.63 1.31
C CYS A 80 -5.89 -9.11 0.97
N ASN A 81 -6.79 -9.49 0.06
CA ASN A 81 -6.76 -10.81 -0.54
C ASN A 81 -6.18 -10.78 -1.95
N SER A 82 -5.52 -11.86 -2.33
CA SER A 82 -5.09 -12.12 -3.70
C SER A 82 -5.76 -13.37 -4.27
N GLY A 83 -5.84 -13.43 -5.61
CA GLY A 83 -6.52 -14.51 -6.34
C GLY A 83 -7.88 -14.14 -6.92
N ASN A 84 -8.59 -13.20 -6.33
CA ASN A 84 -9.84 -12.63 -6.84
C ASN A 84 -9.86 -11.12 -6.58
N ALA A 85 -10.17 -10.34 -7.62
CA ALA A 85 -10.14 -8.88 -7.58
C ALA A 85 -11.39 -8.25 -6.95
N ASN A 86 -12.44 -9.03 -6.72
CA ASN A 86 -13.74 -8.53 -6.26
C ASN A 86 -14.25 -7.34 -7.12
N THR A 87 -14.14 -7.51 -8.44
CA THR A 87 -14.50 -6.50 -9.44
C THR A 87 -15.50 -7.10 -10.41
N CYS A 88 -16.48 -6.31 -10.85
CA CYS A 88 -17.59 -6.72 -11.71
C CYS A 88 -18.46 -7.83 -11.10
N ASN A 89 -18.64 -7.82 -9.79
CA ASN A 89 -19.47 -8.75 -9.03
C ASN A 89 -20.73 -8.02 -8.50
N ALA A 90 -21.87 -8.68 -8.56
CA ALA A 90 -23.14 -8.09 -8.11
C ALA A 90 -23.15 -7.74 -6.60
N ASN A 91 -22.46 -8.54 -5.77
CA ASN A 91 -22.37 -8.39 -4.32
C ASN A 91 -20.98 -7.92 -3.85
N GLY A 92 -20.18 -7.31 -4.73
CA GLY A 92 -18.79 -6.99 -4.43
C GLY A 92 -18.61 -6.05 -3.23
N ILE A 93 -19.47 -5.03 -3.11
CA ILE A 93 -19.44 -4.08 -1.98
C ILE A 93 -19.76 -4.81 -0.67
N GLU A 94 -20.81 -5.62 -0.64
CA GLU A 94 -21.22 -6.41 0.53
C GLU A 94 -20.05 -7.31 1.00
N ILE A 95 -19.38 -8.00 0.09
CA ILE A 95 -18.22 -8.84 0.42
C ILE A 95 -17.07 -7.99 0.99
N ALA A 96 -16.78 -6.83 0.40
CA ALA A 96 -15.72 -5.95 0.90
C ALA A 96 -16.05 -5.39 2.31
N GLU A 97 -17.30 -5.05 2.58
CA GLU A 97 -17.77 -4.65 3.90
C GLU A 97 -17.64 -5.81 4.90
N GLN A 98 -18.08 -7.02 4.54
CA GLN A 98 -17.91 -8.21 5.38
C GLN A 98 -16.45 -8.52 5.71
N MET A 99 -15.52 -8.31 4.76
CA MET A 99 -14.09 -8.46 5.04
C MET A 99 -13.63 -7.50 6.14
N SER A 100 -14.05 -6.24 6.09
CA SER A 100 -13.70 -5.24 7.10
C SER A 100 -14.34 -5.53 8.45
N GLU A 101 -15.61 -5.93 8.48
CA GLU A 101 -16.34 -6.26 9.71
C GLU A 101 -15.74 -7.47 10.43
N LEU A 102 -15.46 -8.55 9.71
CA LEU A 102 -14.84 -9.76 10.27
C LEU A 102 -13.46 -9.48 10.86
N LEU A 103 -12.64 -8.69 10.16
CA LEU A 103 -11.33 -8.31 10.68
C LEU A 103 -11.46 -7.37 11.89
N ALA A 104 -12.34 -6.37 11.82
CA ALA A 104 -12.56 -5.43 12.90
C ALA A 104 -13.01 -6.11 14.20
N GLN A 105 -13.90 -7.09 14.09
CA GLN A 105 -14.31 -7.93 15.24
C GLN A 105 -13.13 -8.69 15.84
N ALA A 106 -12.29 -9.28 15.00
CA ALA A 106 -11.13 -10.05 15.47
C ALA A 106 -10.04 -9.19 16.11
N LEU A 107 -9.88 -7.93 15.66
CA LEU A 107 -8.92 -6.97 16.20
C LEU A 107 -9.51 -6.05 17.29
N GLN A 108 -10.83 -6.06 17.51
CA GLN A 108 -11.55 -5.16 18.42
C GLN A 108 -11.38 -3.68 18.07
N ILE A 109 -11.46 -3.35 16.77
CA ILE A 109 -11.42 -1.98 16.22
C ILE A 109 -12.74 -1.68 15.48
N GLN A 110 -12.88 -0.47 14.94
CA GLN A 110 -14.04 -0.13 14.09
C GLN A 110 -13.81 -0.66 12.67
N SER A 111 -14.88 -1.15 12.02
CA SER A 111 -14.79 -1.59 10.61
C SER A 111 -14.42 -0.45 9.66
N SER A 112 -14.82 0.79 9.99
CA SER A 112 -14.44 2.00 9.26
C SER A 112 -12.95 2.34 9.36
N ASP A 113 -12.20 1.72 10.29
CA ASP A 113 -10.74 1.91 10.41
C ASP A 113 -9.95 0.83 9.64
N VAL A 114 -10.64 0.02 8.81
CA VAL A 114 -10.04 -1.03 8.00
C VAL A 114 -9.98 -0.62 6.53
N VAL A 115 -8.79 -0.60 5.96
CA VAL A 115 -8.56 -0.52 4.52
C VAL A 115 -8.77 -1.91 3.92
N VAL A 116 -9.64 -2.03 2.93
CA VAL A 116 -9.91 -3.27 2.22
C VAL A 116 -9.32 -3.22 0.81
N ALA A 117 -8.61 -4.26 0.42
CA ALA A 117 -8.04 -4.41 -0.90
C ALA A 117 -8.23 -5.84 -1.43
N SER A 118 -8.35 -5.97 -2.74
CA SER A 118 -8.42 -7.27 -3.42
C SER A 118 -7.69 -7.20 -4.75
N THR A 119 -7.09 -8.30 -5.18
CA THR A 119 -6.41 -8.40 -6.46
C THR A 119 -6.50 -9.83 -7.03
N GLY A 120 -6.51 -9.96 -8.35
CA GLY A 120 -6.58 -11.25 -9.04
C GLY A 120 -7.62 -11.27 -10.15
N VAL A 121 -8.37 -12.34 -10.27
CA VAL A 121 -9.35 -12.54 -11.35
C VAL A 121 -10.52 -11.58 -11.22
N ILE A 122 -10.92 -10.96 -12.34
CA ILE A 122 -12.07 -10.05 -12.48
C ILE A 122 -13.28 -10.85 -12.96
N GLY A 123 -14.50 -10.45 -12.52
CA GLY A 123 -15.77 -11.02 -13.01
C GLY A 123 -16.11 -12.39 -12.43
N GLN A 124 -15.41 -12.84 -11.41
CA GLN A 124 -15.75 -14.05 -10.65
C GLN A 124 -16.23 -13.65 -9.25
N PRO A 125 -17.34 -14.20 -8.75
CA PRO A 125 -17.77 -13.96 -7.37
C PRO A 125 -16.68 -14.33 -6.38
N LEU A 126 -16.43 -13.45 -5.40
CA LEU A 126 -15.55 -13.73 -4.29
C LEU A 126 -16.35 -14.40 -3.18
N ASP A 127 -15.93 -15.60 -2.76
CA ASP A 127 -16.50 -16.28 -1.61
C ASP A 127 -15.86 -15.73 -0.33
N ILE A 128 -16.67 -15.26 0.61
CA ILE A 128 -16.22 -14.75 1.90
C ILE A 128 -15.78 -15.87 2.87
N ALA A 129 -16.26 -17.09 2.70
CA ALA A 129 -16.03 -18.16 3.65
C ALA A 129 -14.54 -18.50 3.87
N PRO A 130 -13.68 -18.60 2.83
CA PRO A 130 -12.25 -18.79 3.03
C PRO A 130 -11.59 -17.65 3.80
N ILE A 131 -11.99 -16.39 3.54
CA ILE A 131 -11.47 -15.21 4.24
C ILE A 131 -11.88 -15.26 5.71
N ALA A 132 -13.14 -15.49 5.99
CA ALA A 132 -13.67 -15.61 7.36
C ALA A 132 -12.93 -16.70 8.15
N ALA A 133 -12.65 -17.86 7.53
CA ALA A 133 -11.89 -18.94 8.14
C ALA A 133 -10.41 -18.58 8.35
N GLY A 134 -9.82 -17.75 7.49
CA GLY A 134 -8.40 -17.35 7.55
C GLY A 134 -8.10 -16.21 8.53
N ILE A 135 -9.06 -15.33 8.83
CA ILE A 135 -8.85 -14.16 9.71
C ILE A 135 -8.33 -14.53 11.11
N PRO A 136 -8.85 -15.55 11.82
CA PRO A 136 -8.33 -15.92 13.15
C PRO A 136 -6.85 -16.31 13.11
N GLU A 137 -6.42 -17.05 12.10
CA GLU A 137 -5.01 -17.42 11.91
C GLU A 137 -4.17 -16.22 11.54
N LEU A 138 -4.69 -15.34 10.68
CA LEU A 138 -4.02 -14.12 10.26
C LEU A 138 -3.75 -13.20 11.47
N VAL A 139 -4.73 -12.98 12.34
CA VAL A 139 -4.59 -12.17 13.56
C VAL A 139 -3.64 -12.83 14.58
N LYS A 140 -3.73 -14.15 14.76
CA LYS A 140 -2.83 -14.90 15.64
C LYS A 140 -1.36 -14.80 15.20
N ASN A 141 -1.12 -14.70 13.90
CA ASN A 141 0.21 -14.64 13.31
C ASN A 141 0.73 -13.21 13.13
N LEU A 142 0.08 -12.19 13.72
CA LEU A 142 0.61 -10.82 13.69
C LEU A 142 1.98 -10.74 14.37
N GLY A 143 2.95 -10.16 13.64
CA GLY A 143 4.33 -10.03 14.09
C GLY A 143 5.15 -9.22 13.08
N PRO A 144 6.49 -9.28 13.14
CA PRO A 144 7.37 -8.61 12.18
C PRO A 144 7.42 -9.37 10.83
N HIS A 145 6.25 -9.68 10.28
CA HIS A 145 6.07 -10.57 9.13
C HIS A 145 5.72 -9.78 7.84
N SER A 146 6.47 -8.70 7.56
CA SER A 146 6.32 -7.90 6.34
C SER A 146 6.44 -8.75 5.07
N ALA A 147 7.41 -9.66 5.05
CA ALA A 147 7.66 -10.56 3.93
C ALA A 147 6.46 -11.46 3.62
N GLU A 148 5.81 -12.01 4.64
CA GLU A 148 4.62 -12.84 4.52
C GLU A 148 3.41 -12.05 4.02
N ALA A 149 3.24 -10.81 4.49
CA ALA A 149 2.21 -9.92 3.99
C ALA A 149 2.46 -9.56 2.51
N ALA A 150 3.72 -9.25 2.14
CA ALA A 150 4.09 -8.99 0.76
C ALA A 150 3.80 -10.19 -0.16
N GLU A 151 4.04 -11.43 0.29
CA GLU A 151 3.66 -12.64 -0.45
C GLU A 151 2.14 -12.78 -0.59
N GLY A 152 1.38 -12.45 0.47
CA GLY A 152 -0.07 -12.58 0.51
C GLY A 152 -0.80 -11.68 -0.51
N ILE A 153 -0.18 -10.59 -0.94
CA ILE A 153 -0.75 -9.67 -1.94
C ILE A 153 -0.28 -9.95 -3.38
N MET A 154 0.74 -10.77 -3.60
CA MET A 154 1.28 -11.09 -4.94
C MET A 154 0.25 -11.84 -5.79
N THR A 155 0.32 -11.64 -7.12
CA THR A 155 -0.45 -12.40 -8.11
C THR A 155 0.47 -13.12 -9.08
N THR A 156 0.85 -12.47 -10.15
CA THR A 156 1.79 -12.96 -11.17
C THR A 156 3.23 -12.55 -10.87
N ASP A 157 3.42 -11.76 -9.83
CA ASP A 157 4.74 -11.33 -9.37
C ASP A 157 5.69 -12.52 -9.16
N THR A 158 6.93 -12.37 -9.59
CA THR A 158 7.98 -13.38 -9.43
C THR A 158 8.86 -13.12 -8.20
N LYS A 159 8.85 -11.87 -7.69
CA LYS A 159 9.65 -11.43 -6.54
C LYS A 159 8.80 -10.65 -5.56
N ARG A 160 9.12 -10.79 -4.27
CA ARG A 160 8.61 -9.89 -3.24
C ARG A 160 9.20 -8.50 -3.43
N LYS A 161 8.40 -7.49 -3.11
CA LYS A 161 8.77 -6.09 -3.26
C LYS A 161 8.50 -5.40 -1.93
N GLU A 162 9.56 -5.13 -1.19
CA GLU A 162 9.52 -4.44 0.11
C GLU A 162 10.76 -3.59 0.33
N ILE A 163 10.61 -2.51 1.09
CA ILE A 163 11.67 -1.57 1.45
C ILE A 163 11.32 -0.91 2.78
N ALA A 164 12.32 -0.47 3.52
CA ALA A 164 12.16 0.50 4.58
C ALA A 164 13.38 1.42 4.69
N VAL A 165 13.13 2.65 5.16
CA VAL A 165 14.17 3.63 5.44
C VAL A 165 13.92 4.31 6.78
N SER A 166 14.99 4.75 7.44
CA SER A 166 14.93 5.70 8.56
C SER A 166 15.32 7.10 8.08
N PHE A 167 14.72 8.11 8.68
CA PHE A 167 14.93 9.52 8.40
C PHE A 167 14.67 10.37 9.64
N THR A 168 14.99 11.65 9.62
CA THR A 168 14.84 12.53 10.78
C THR A 168 13.81 13.63 10.50
N VAL A 169 12.90 13.85 11.46
CA VAL A 169 11.90 14.92 11.47
C VAL A 169 11.93 15.58 12.84
N GLY A 170 12.17 16.89 12.90
CA GLY A 170 12.21 17.63 14.15
C GLY A 170 13.19 17.05 15.18
N GLY A 171 14.31 16.48 14.73
CA GLY A 171 15.31 15.84 15.59
C GLY A 171 14.91 14.44 16.10
N LYS A 172 13.79 13.87 15.65
CA LYS A 172 13.35 12.51 15.97
C LYS A 172 13.62 11.56 14.80
N GLU A 173 14.13 10.36 15.11
CA GLU A 173 14.23 9.30 14.11
C GLU A 173 12.82 8.77 13.81
N CYS A 174 12.43 8.85 12.56
CA CYS A 174 11.22 8.27 12.00
C CYS A 174 11.58 7.15 11.03
N ARG A 175 10.65 6.23 10.82
CA ARG A 175 10.79 5.11 9.89
C ARG A 175 9.61 5.09 8.94
N ILE A 176 9.88 4.76 7.70
CA ILE A 176 8.86 4.55 6.68
C ILE A 176 9.22 3.30 5.90
N GLY A 177 8.24 2.44 5.66
CA GLY A 177 8.44 1.24 4.89
C GLY A 177 7.22 0.89 4.07
N GLY A 178 7.40 0.06 3.04
CA GLY A 178 6.33 -0.31 2.16
C GLY A 178 6.49 -1.68 1.56
N ILE A 179 5.36 -2.27 1.18
CA ILE A 179 5.25 -3.45 0.33
C ILE A 179 4.40 -3.12 -0.88
N CYS A 180 4.66 -3.78 -2.01
CA CYS A 180 3.80 -3.65 -3.17
C CYS A 180 3.69 -4.96 -3.96
N LYS A 181 2.66 -5.03 -4.78
CA LYS A 181 2.51 -6.02 -5.85
C LYS A 181 2.23 -5.31 -7.17
N GLY A 182 2.67 -5.91 -8.25
CA GLY A 182 2.45 -5.48 -9.63
C GLY A 182 3.46 -6.13 -10.56
N SER A 183 2.97 -6.67 -11.67
CA SER A 183 3.76 -7.34 -12.69
C SER A 183 3.11 -7.21 -14.06
N GLY A 184 1.80 -7.38 -14.19
CA GLY A 184 1.00 -7.14 -15.39
C GLY A 184 -0.16 -6.19 -15.15
N MET A 185 -0.77 -5.70 -16.24
CA MET A 185 -1.83 -4.68 -16.25
C MET A 185 -1.32 -3.35 -15.68
N ILE A 186 -0.13 -2.89 -16.10
CA ILE A 186 0.55 -1.70 -15.58
C ILE A 186 0.62 -0.61 -16.64
N HIS A 187 -0.08 0.52 -16.41
CA HIS A 187 -0.06 1.71 -17.27
C HIS A 187 -0.19 3.02 -16.46
N PRO A 188 0.46 4.14 -16.86
CA PRO A 188 0.32 5.45 -16.21
C PRO A 188 -1.14 5.86 -15.97
N ASN A 189 -1.39 6.65 -14.94
CA ASN A 189 -2.67 7.04 -14.33
C ASN A 189 -3.21 6.04 -13.31
N MET A 190 -2.35 5.59 -12.42
CA MET A 190 -2.57 4.55 -11.42
C MET A 190 -2.68 3.18 -12.09
N ALA A 191 -1.51 2.60 -12.31
CA ALA A 191 -1.30 1.28 -12.91
C ALA A 191 -1.60 0.14 -11.93
N THR A 192 -1.83 -1.10 -12.40
CA THR A 192 -2.21 -2.28 -11.60
C THR A 192 -1.22 -2.59 -10.51
N MET A 193 -1.39 -1.92 -9.39
CA MET A 193 -0.59 -2.16 -8.20
C MET A 193 -1.43 -2.01 -6.95
N LEU A 194 -1.06 -2.76 -5.95
CA LEU A 194 -1.41 -2.46 -4.58
C LEU A 194 -0.14 -2.11 -3.85
N VAL A 195 -0.13 -0.96 -3.22
CA VAL A 195 1.00 -0.46 -2.44
C VAL A 195 0.50 -0.07 -1.06
N PHE A 196 1.12 -0.63 -0.05
CA PHE A 196 0.85 -0.31 1.35
C PHE A 196 2.12 0.22 1.98
N ILE A 197 2.05 1.44 2.51
CA ILE A 197 3.15 2.14 3.15
C ILE A 197 2.77 2.44 4.60
N THR A 198 3.69 2.25 5.51
CA THR A 198 3.53 2.54 6.94
C THR A 198 4.64 3.45 7.41
N THR A 199 4.33 4.35 8.33
CA THR A 199 5.31 5.21 8.99
C THR A 199 4.91 5.50 10.42
N ASP A 200 5.90 5.63 11.28
CA ASP A 200 5.71 6.09 12.68
C ASP A 200 5.82 7.61 12.81
N CYS A 201 6.06 8.34 11.72
CA CYS A 201 6.08 9.79 11.71
C CYS A 201 4.68 10.37 12.02
N ALA A 202 4.61 11.38 12.88
CA ALA A 202 3.38 12.12 13.14
C ALA A 202 3.17 13.16 12.03
N ILE A 203 2.10 12.97 11.26
CA ILE A 203 1.69 13.85 10.15
C ILE A 203 0.17 13.89 10.08
N SER A 204 -0.40 15.07 9.88
CA SER A 204 -1.85 15.23 9.78
C SER A 204 -2.41 14.55 8.52
N PRO A 205 -3.68 14.08 8.54
CA PRO A 205 -4.30 13.45 7.38
C PRO A 205 -4.24 14.33 6.11
N ALA A 206 -4.46 15.63 6.25
CA ALA A 206 -4.42 16.56 5.12
C ALA A 206 -3.02 16.67 4.50
N MET A 207 -1.97 16.76 5.32
CA MET A 207 -0.58 16.81 4.84
C MET A 207 -0.13 15.46 4.29
N LEU A 208 -0.57 14.34 4.88
CA LEU A 208 -0.30 13.01 4.37
C LEU A 208 -0.93 12.79 2.98
N GLN A 209 -2.19 13.21 2.79
CA GLN A 209 -2.87 13.15 1.49
C GLN A 209 -2.16 14.05 0.46
N LYS A 210 -1.73 15.24 0.86
CA LYS A 210 -0.97 16.15 -0.01
C LYS A 210 0.35 15.51 -0.42
N ALA A 211 1.10 14.96 0.53
CA ALA A 211 2.37 14.28 0.26
C ALA A 211 2.19 13.14 -0.74
N LEU A 212 1.23 12.25 -0.48
CA LEU A 212 0.97 11.11 -1.35
C LEU A 212 0.55 11.54 -2.75
N SER A 213 -0.41 12.47 -2.87
CA SER A 213 -0.91 12.92 -4.18
C SER A 213 0.18 13.60 -5.02
N THR A 214 1.08 14.35 -4.37
CA THR A 214 2.20 15.00 -5.05
C THR A 214 3.25 13.98 -5.52
N ASP A 215 3.58 12.99 -4.69
CA ASP A 215 4.60 12.00 -4.99
C ASP A 215 4.19 11.04 -6.11
N ILE A 216 2.94 10.56 -6.08
CA ILE A 216 2.41 9.59 -7.05
C ILE A 216 2.51 10.09 -8.50
N ALA A 217 2.33 11.39 -8.74
CA ALA A 217 2.41 11.98 -10.07
C ALA A 217 3.78 11.75 -10.73
N ASN A 218 4.84 11.72 -9.92
CA ASN A 218 6.23 11.61 -10.37
C ASN A 218 6.85 10.23 -10.09
N THR A 219 6.05 9.27 -9.61
CA THR A 219 6.50 7.91 -9.28
C THR A 219 5.65 6.86 -9.98
N PHE A 220 4.63 6.34 -9.34
CA PHE A 220 3.83 5.24 -9.89
C PHE A 220 3.12 5.59 -11.19
N ASN A 221 2.70 6.85 -11.40
CA ASN A 221 2.11 7.28 -12.67
C ASN A 221 3.11 7.34 -13.83
N MET A 222 4.40 7.14 -13.57
CA MET A 222 5.45 7.09 -14.59
C MET A 222 5.80 5.65 -15.03
N VAL A 223 5.15 4.62 -14.45
CA VAL A 223 5.48 3.22 -14.69
C VAL A 223 4.50 2.60 -15.69
N SER A 224 5.02 1.99 -16.76
CA SER A 224 4.22 1.19 -17.70
C SER A 224 4.89 -0.14 -18.00
N VAL A 225 4.10 -1.21 -18.13
CA VAL A 225 4.55 -2.56 -18.55
C VAL A 225 3.86 -2.96 -19.85
N ASP A 226 2.54 -2.97 -19.91
CA ASP A 226 1.73 -3.51 -20.98
C ASP A 226 0.65 -2.55 -21.51
N GLY A 227 0.53 -1.36 -20.93
CA GLY A 227 -0.41 -0.34 -21.38
C GLY A 227 -1.84 -0.49 -20.86
N ASP A 228 -2.13 -1.47 -20.00
CA ASP A 228 -3.47 -1.72 -19.47
C ASP A 228 -3.65 -1.06 -18.09
N THR A 229 -4.77 -0.34 -17.88
CA THR A 229 -5.11 0.29 -16.60
C THR A 229 -6.00 -0.62 -15.77
N SER A 230 -5.59 -0.91 -14.55
CA SER A 230 -6.33 -1.78 -13.62
C SER A 230 -7.60 -1.16 -13.06
N THR A 231 -8.45 -2.05 -12.58
CA THR A 231 -9.67 -1.73 -11.84
C THR A 231 -9.46 -1.55 -10.33
N ASN A 232 -8.31 -1.98 -9.80
CA ASN A 232 -8.10 -2.14 -8.35
C ASN A 232 -6.90 -1.39 -7.77
N ASP A 233 -6.25 -0.52 -8.55
CA ASP A 233 -5.05 0.18 -8.09
C ASP A 233 -5.32 1.05 -6.88
N MET A 234 -4.45 0.91 -5.90
CA MET A 234 -4.48 1.70 -4.69
C MET A 234 -3.07 1.83 -4.11
N VAL A 235 -2.70 3.05 -3.75
CA VAL A 235 -1.57 3.33 -2.86
C VAL A 235 -2.12 3.90 -1.57
N THR A 236 -1.80 3.27 -0.45
CA THR A 236 -2.28 3.70 0.87
C THR A 236 -1.08 3.91 1.80
N VAL A 237 -1.11 4.99 2.56
CA VAL A 237 -0.12 5.30 3.60
C VAL A 237 -0.83 5.41 4.95
N LEU A 238 -0.29 4.74 5.96
CA LEU A 238 -0.71 4.83 7.36
C LEU A 238 0.43 5.43 8.19
N ALA A 239 0.13 6.49 8.95
CA ALA A 239 1.07 7.20 9.79
C ALA A 239 0.56 7.26 11.24
N ASN A 240 1.17 6.50 12.17
CA ASN A 240 0.66 6.32 13.52
C ASN A 240 1.27 7.27 14.57
N GLY A 241 2.30 8.04 14.22
CA GLY A 241 2.87 9.07 15.08
C GLY A 241 3.74 8.57 16.23
N LEU A 242 4.05 7.28 16.30
CA LEU A 242 4.79 6.70 17.44
C LEU A 242 6.28 7.07 17.48
N ALA A 243 6.84 7.70 16.45
CA ALA A 243 8.18 8.28 16.47
C ALA A 243 8.31 9.46 17.44
N GLY A 244 7.18 10.10 17.80
CA GLY A 244 7.14 11.18 18.79
C GLY A 244 7.73 12.50 18.30
N ASN A 245 7.77 12.73 16.99
CA ASN A 245 8.02 14.05 16.40
C ASN A 245 6.79 14.95 16.58
N ALA A 246 6.98 16.27 16.47
CA ALA A 246 5.86 17.20 16.35
C ALA A 246 5.05 16.87 15.10
N GLU A 247 3.71 16.91 15.20
CA GLU A 247 2.86 16.59 14.06
C GLU A 247 3.11 17.57 12.90
N ILE A 248 3.37 17.03 11.71
CA ILE A 248 3.51 17.83 10.50
C ILE A 248 2.12 18.30 10.04
N THR A 249 1.82 19.58 10.25
CA THR A 249 0.51 20.20 9.92
C THR A 249 0.59 21.21 8.79
N ALA A 250 1.79 21.54 8.32
CA ALA A 250 2.06 22.52 7.26
C ALA A 250 3.31 22.14 6.46
N GLU A 251 3.51 22.77 5.33
CA GLU A 251 4.75 22.68 4.57
C GLU A 251 5.91 23.34 5.34
N GLY A 252 7.11 22.81 5.18
CA GLY A 252 8.32 23.26 5.85
C GLY A 252 9.42 22.21 5.74
N GLU A 253 10.47 22.35 6.52
CA GLU A 253 11.63 21.44 6.51
C GLU A 253 11.22 20.01 6.89
N ASP A 254 10.39 19.82 7.91
CA ASP A 254 9.89 18.52 8.35
C ASP A 254 9.03 17.84 7.28
N PHE A 255 8.15 18.59 6.60
CA PHE A 255 7.38 18.08 5.47
C PHE A 255 8.28 17.69 4.30
N THR A 256 9.31 18.50 4.01
CA THR A 256 10.29 18.21 2.96
C THR A 256 11.07 16.93 3.26
N ALA A 257 11.50 16.74 4.51
CA ALA A 257 12.16 15.51 4.94
C ALA A 257 11.25 14.28 4.79
N PHE A 258 9.98 14.41 5.18
CA PHE A 258 8.98 13.36 4.97
C PHE A 258 8.77 13.03 3.49
N MET A 259 8.64 14.05 2.63
CA MET A 259 8.50 13.89 1.17
C MET A 259 9.69 13.14 0.57
N GLN A 260 10.92 13.45 0.99
CA GLN A 260 12.12 12.75 0.51
C GLN A 260 12.12 11.27 0.92
N ALA A 261 11.69 10.96 2.14
CA ALA A 261 11.60 9.60 2.62
C ALA A 261 10.50 8.81 1.89
N LEU A 262 9.32 9.41 1.70
CA LEU A 262 8.23 8.84 0.92
C LEU A 262 8.69 8.55 -0.52
N ASN A 263 9.30 9.54 -1.18
CA ASN A 263 9.78 9.41 -2.57
C ASN A 263 10.85 8.31 -2.70
N THR A 264 11.73 8.16 -1.72
CA THR A 264 12.72 7.08 -1.73
C THR A 264 12.05 5.70 -1.73
N VAL A 265 11.02 5.52 -0.91
CA VAL A 265 10.25 4.27 -0.84
C VAL A 265 9.48 4.04 -2.14
N THR A 266 8.76 5.03 -2.64
CA THR A 266 7.91 4.90 -3.84
C THR A 266 8.73 4.67 -5.11
N VAL A 267 9.83 5.40 -5.31
CA VAL A 267 10.75 5.18 -6.46
C VAL A 267 11.34 3.77 -6.44
N TYR A 268 11.76 3.27 -5.28
CA TYR A 268 12.27 1.90 -5.17
C TYR A 268 11.19 0.88 -5.56
N LEU A 269 9.98 1.01 -5.02
CA LEU A 269 8.87 0.10 -5.32
C LEU A 269 8.45 0.18 -6.79
N CYS A 270 8.43 1.36 -7.40
CA CYS A 270 8.21 1.56 -8.84
C CYS A 270 9.20 0.75 -9.69
N ARG A 271 10.47 0.85 -9.36
CA ARG A 271 11.53 0.09 -10.06
C ARG A 271 11.39 -1.42 -9.89
N CYS A 272 10.97 -1.86 -8.70
CA CYS A 272 10.68 -3.28 -8.46
C CYS A 272 9.51 -3.77 -9.31
N ILE A 273 8.43 -2.98 -9.45
CA ILE A 273 7.28 -3.32 -10.29
C ILE A 273 7.70 -3.39 -11.77
N ALA A 274 8.33 -2.33 -12.28
CA ALA A 274 8.76 -2.28 -13.67
C ALA A 274 9.79 -3.37 -14.02
N GLY A 275 10.69 -3.69 -13.09
CA GLY A 275 11.71 -4.74 -13.27
C GLY A 275 11.20 -6.18 -13.14
N ASP A 276 9.96 -6.37 -12.65
CA ASP A 276 9.28 -7.66 -12.51
C ASP A 276 8.06 -7.76 -13.46
N GLY A 277 8.03 -6.93 -14.52
CA GLY A 277 6.93 -6.91 -15.48
C GLY A 277 6.75 -8.25 -16.19
N GLU A 278 5.51 -8.67 -16.45
CA GLU A 278 5.18 -9.91 -17.14
C GLU A 278 5.87 -9.98 -18.51
N GLY A 279 6.71 -11.00 -18.71
CA GLY A 279 7.49 -11.19 -19.93
C GLY A 279 8.67 -10.22 -20.09
N ALA A 280 8.90 -9.29 -19.15
CA ALA A 280 10.00 -8.34 -19.22
C ALA A 280 11.35 -9.02 -18.94
N THR A 281 12.34 -8.75 -19.81
CA THR A 281 13.72 -9.19 -19.63
C THR A 281 14.65 -8.02 -19.31
N LYS A 282 14.16 -6.79 -19.41
CA LYS A 282 14.90 -5.54 -19.19
C LYS A 282 14.04 -4.53 -18.46
N LEU A 283 14.65 -3.74 -17.61
CA LEU A 283 14.11 -2.50 -17.08
C LEU A 283 14.63 -1.34 -17.94
N LEU A 284 13.72 -0.59 -18.55
CA LEU A 284 14.05 0.63 -19.29
C LEU A 284 13.75 1.84 -18.40
N GLU A 285 14.71 2.74 -18.31
CA GLU A 285 14.54 4.03 -17.64
C GLU A 285 14.77 5.13 -18.66
N CYS A 286 13.73 5.94 -18.92
CA CYS A 286 13.80 7.11 -19.78
C CYS A 286 13.92 8.37 -18.91
N LYS A 287 15.04 9.07 -19.04
CA LYS A 287 15.29 10.34 -18.34
C LYS A 287 15.24 11.48 -19.33
N VAL A 288 14.23 12.35 -19.19
CA VAL A 288 14.09 13.56 -19.99
C VAL A 288 14.70 14.74 -19.23
N SER A 289 15.48 15.56 -19.94
CA SER A 289 16.11 16.77 -19.38
C SER A 289 16.06 17.92 -20.37
N GLY A 290 16.09 19.16 -19.87
CA GLY A 290 16.10 20.37 -20.70
C GLY A 290 14.72 20.81 -21.19
N ALA A 291 13.63 20.18 -20.77
CA ALA A 291 12.28 20.68 -21.01
C ALA A 291 12.00 21.93 -20.17
N ALA A 292 11.15 22.83 -20.69
CA ALA A 292 10.82 24.09 -20.00
C ALA A 292 9.99 23.88 -18.73
N THR A 293 9.15 22.83 -18.70
CA THR A 293 8.36 22.39 -17.54
C THR A 293 8.33 20.87 -17.46
N LEU A 294 7.95 20.33 -16.30
CA LEU A 294 7.76 18.90 -16.10
C LEU A 294 6.68 18.34 -17.04
N ASP A 295 5.59 19.10 -17.26
CA ASP A 295 4.48 18.68 -18.13
C ASP A 295 4.89 18.57 -19.61
N ILE A 296 5.91 19.31 -20.02
CA ILE A 296 6.48 19.22 -21.37
C ILE A 296 7.44 18.03 -21.49
N ALA A 297 8.08 17.63 -20.40
CA ALA A 297 9.00 16.50 -20.35
C ALA A 297 8.27 15.18 -20.49
#